data_922539552ab67549c9471cceda96a00b
#
_entry.id   922539552ab67549c9471cceda96a00b
#
_cell.length_a   1.000
_cell.length_b   1.000
_cell.length_c   1.000
_cell.angle_alpha   90.00
_cell.angle_beta   90.00
_cell.angle_gamma   90.00
#
_symmetry.space_group_name_H-M   'P 1'
#
loop_
_entity.id
_entity.type
_entity.pdbx_description
1 polymer ?
#
loop_
_entity_poly.entity_id
_entity_poly.type
_entity_poly.pdbx_seq_one_letter_code
_entity_poly.pdbx_strand_id
1 'polypeptide(L)'
;MKNKNQKFLRSVSVGSCLLARQYGFNVTVDAVESKFESGDLDNFSDLKSFFNTSGIEINLLRISKKDLEKRSYIFPSIAILNGENAVIITSLKRDADGILKVQYIDPIDPTGNIEELEVNTFLDQWTGRLVTVSRYTGHFSKDKFFDMSWFYPEFFRFRWVLLLTFFISLLLHTLSLSPIIYIQITLDKVLGYGATETLYVLTAGVVLTLIFNGLLG
;
A
#
# COMPACT_ATOMS: atom_id res chain seq x y z
N MET A 1 8.93 30.66 23.20
CA MET A 1 9.14 29.41 22.40
C MET A 1 8.39 28.23 22.97
N LYS A 2 8.39 27.98 24.29
CA LYS A 2 7.71 26.83 24.91
C LYS A 2 6.20 26.76 24.63
N ASN A 3 5.52 27.92 24.62
CA ASN A 3 4.06 28.01 24.43
C ASN A 3 3.58 27.70 23.00
N LYS A 4 4.41 27.95 21.97
CA LYS A 4 4.09 27.64 20.58
C LYS A 4 4.18 26.12 20.29
N ASN A 5 5.23 25.48 20.82
CA ASN A 5 5.43 24.05 20.66
C ASN A 5 4.32 23.24 21.32
N GLN A 6 3.83 23.70 22.47
CA GLN A 6 2.71 23.06 23.16
C GLN A 6 1.40 23.15 22.38
N LYS A 7 1.11 24.31 21.75
CA LYS A 7 -0.09 24.48 20.93
C LYS A 7 -0.07 23.56 19.71
N PHE A 8 1.08 23.45 19.06
CA PHE A 8 1.30 22.54 17.93
C PHE A 8 1.11 21.09 18.34
N LEU A 9 1.77 20.64 19.40
CA LEU A 9 1.65 19.26 19.87
C LEU A 9 0.21 18.94 20.26
N ARG A 10 -0.50 19.88 20.89
CA ARG A 10 -1.91 19.70 21.26
C ARG A 10 -2.80 19.55 20.03
N SER A 11 -2.66 20.38 19.00
CA SER A 11 -3.43 20.27 17.75
C SER A 11 -3.19 18.94 17.06
N VAL A 12 -1.92 18.52 16.96
CA VAL A 12 -1.57 17.21 16.36
C VAL A 12 -2.13 16.06 17.19
N SER A 13 -2.09 16.16 18.50
CA SER A 13 -2.58 15.10 19.40
C SER A 13 -4.09 14.92 19.29
N VAL A 14 -4.85 16.02 19.36
CA VAL A 14 -6.30 15.99 19.21
C VAL A 14 -6.68 15.46 17.84
N GLY A 15 -6.02 15.96 16.76
CA GLY A 15 -6.22 15.47 15.41
C GLY A 15 -5.91 13.98 15.28
N SER A 16 -4.84 13.50 15.91
CA SER A 16 -4.47 12.09 15.92
C SER A 16 -5.49 11.22 16.65
N CYS A 17 -6.08 11.70 17.76
CA CYS A 17 -7.15 11.01 18.45
C CYS A 17 -8.42 10.90 17.59
N LEU A 18 -8.79 11.98 16.88
CA LEU A 18 -9.94 11.98 15.98
C LEU A 18 -9.76 10.99 14.84
N LEU A 19 -8.58 10.97 14.20
CA LEU A 19 -8.26 10.00 13.16
C LEU A 19 -8.18 8.57 13.69
N ALA A 20 -7.61 8.36 14.87
CA ALA A 20 -7.54 7.05 15.49
C ALA A 20 -8.93 6.46 15.77
N ARG A 21 -9.88 7.28 16.20
CA ARG A 21 -11.29 6.87 16.38
C ARG A 21 -11.91 6.37 15.08
N GLN A 22 -11.63 7.01 13.97
CA GLN A 22 -12.10 6.57 12.66
C GLN A 22 -11.60 5.18 12.30
N TYR A 23 -10.41 4.80 12.76
CA TYR A 23 -9.83 3.45 12.60
C TYR A 23 -10.24 2.45 13.70
N GLY A 24 -11.17 2.84 14.58
CA GLY A 24 -11.69 1.97 15.63
C GLY A 24 -10.81 1.88 16.89
N PHE A 25 -9.87 2.79 17.07
CA PHE A 25 -9.04 2.85 18.28
C PHE A 25 -9.74 3.68 19.37
N ASN A 26 -9.67 3.21 20.60
CA ASN A 26 -10.31 3.88 21.73
C ASN A 26 -9.31 4.75 22.50
N VAL A 27 -8.78 5.79 21.84
CA VAL A 27 -7.93 6.81 22.48
C VAL A 27 -8.77 8.07 22.68
N THR A 28 -8.87 8.51 23.94
CA THR A 28 -9.63 9.69 24.31
C THR A 28 -8.75 10.93 24.33
N VAL A 29 -9.33 12.08 23.99
CA VAL A 29 -8.62 13.38 24.06
C VAL A 29 -8.21 13.67 25.50
N ASP A 30 -9.05 13.33 26.48
CA ASP A 30 -8.78 13.54 27.91
C ASP A 30 -7.52 12.79 28.38
N ALA A 31 -7.29 11.55 27.87
CA ALA A 31 -6.09 10.79 28.19
C ALA A 31 -4.81 11.46 27.66
N VAL A 32 -4.89 12.13 26.53
CA VAL A 32 -3.78 12.89 25.98
C VAL A 32 -3.59 14.20 26.73
N GLU A 33 -4.67 14.91 27.05
CA GLU A 33 -4.60 16.18 27.79
C GLU A 33 -4.03 15.98 29.20
N SER A 34 -4.41 14.92 29.90
CA SER A 34 -3.82 14.59 31.20
C SER A 34 -2.29 14.37 31.12
N LYS A 35 -1.80 13.83 30.01
CA LYS A 35 -0.37 13.65 29.77
C LYS A 35 0.36 14.95 29.44
N PHE A 36 -0.31 15.91 28.81
CA PHE A 36 0.24 17.26 28.64
C PHE A 36 0.34 18.00 29.97
N GLU A 37 -0.67 17.86 30.82
CA GLU A 37 -0.70 18.50 32.16
C GLU A 37 0.37 17.91 33.09
N SER A 38 0.65 16.61 33.01
CA SER A 38 1.74 15.95 33.76
C SER A 38 3.14 16.29 33.24
N GLY A 39 3.27 16.90 32.06
CA GLY A 39 4.56 17.21 31.45
C GLY A 39 5.26 16.03 30.79
N ASP A 40 4.52 14.93 30.55
CA ASP A 40 5.06 13.70 29.92
C ASP A 40 5.15 13.82 28.39
N LEU A 41 4.52 14.85 27.78
CA LEU A 41 4.47 15.07 26.33
C LEU A 41 5.09 16.43 25.95
N ASP A 42 6.42 16.51 25.96
CA ASP A 42 7.14 17.75 25.63
C ASP A 42 7.56 17.82 24.15
N ASN A 43 7.62 16.70 23.46
CA ASN A 43 8.07 16.64 22.08
C ASN A 43 7.29 15.62 21.23
N PHE A 44 7.48 15.65 19.91
CA PHE A 44 6.79 14.72 18.98
C PHE A 44 7.18 13.27 19.18
N SER A 45 8.37 12.97 19.71
CA SER A 45 8.82 11.60 19.99
C SER A 45 8.04 10.99 21.15
N ASP A 46 7.75 11.78 22.18
CA ASP A 46 6.97 11.33 23.34
C ASP A 46 5.53 11.06 22.91
N LEU A 47 4.98 11.93 22.06
CA LEU A 47 3.67 11.75 21.46
C LEU A 47 3.61 10.45 20.65
N LYS A 48 4.62 10.19 19.83
CA LYS A 48 4.71 8.95 19.04
C LYS A 48 4.76 7.72 19.96
N SER A 49 5.55 7.77 21.02
CA SER A 49 5.66 6.67 22.01
C SER A 49 4.33 6.41 22.70
N PHE A 50 3.62 7.46 23.11
CA PHE A 50 2.29 7.34 23.72
C PHE A 50 1.29 6.65 22.80
N PHE A 51 1.21 7.06 21.55
CA PHE A 51 0.28 6.44 20.60
C PHE A 51 0.68 5.01 20.24
N ASN A 52 1.98 4.70 20.16
CA ASN A 52 2.45 3.34 19.92
C ASN A 52 2.03 2.37 21.02
N THR A 53 2.01 2.79 22.29
CA THR A 53 1.50 1.95 23.39
C THR A 53 0.00 1.66 23.26
N SER A 54 -0.73 2.52 22.57
CA SER A 54 -2.16 2.34 22.26
C SER A 54 -2.41 1.58 20.93
N GLY A 55 -1.36 1.05 20.31
CA GLY A 55 -1.47 0.31 19.05
C GLY A 55 -1.62 1.20 17.81
N ILE A 56 -1.27 2.48 17.92
CA ILE A 56 -1.37 3.48 16.86
C ILE A 56 0.03 3.97 16.50
N GLU A 57 0.33 4.01 15.23
CA GLU A 57 1.56 4.58 14.72
C GLU A 57 1.30 5.96 14.10
N ILE A 58 2.06 6.96 14.57
CA ILE A 58 2.04 8.31 14.03
C ILE A 58 3.32 8.53 13.23
N ASN A 59 3.18 8.88 11.97
CA ASN A 59 4.31 9.16 11.10
C ASN A 59 4.26 10.58 10.54
N LEU A 60 5.39 11.29 10.65
CA LEU A 60 5.58 12.60 10.05
C LEU A 60 6.17 12.44 8.66
N LEU A 61 5.38 12.77 7.64
CA LEU A 61 5.78 12.72 6.23
C LEU A 61 6.10 14.14 5.73
N ARG A 62 7.11 14.25 4.90
CA ARG A 62 7.42 15.48 4.17
C ARG A 62 7.08 15.27 2.71
N ILE A 63 6.12 16.05 2.21
CA ILE A 63 5.59 15.92 0.85
C ILE A 63 5.79 17.25 0.13
N SER A 64 6.20 17.16 -1.14
CA SER A 64 6.31 18.35 -1.97
C SER A 64 4.91 18.92 -2.25
N LYS A 65 4.82 20.25 -2.31
CA LYS A 65 3.57 20.95 -2.66
C LYS A 65 2.99 20.45 -4.00
N LYS A 66 3.84 20.10 -4.97
CA LYS A 66 3.42 19.56 -6.30
C LYS A 66 2.87 18.14 -6.25
N ASP A 67 3.18 17.39 -5.20
CA ASP A 67 2.79 15.99 -5.08
C ASP A 67 1.54 15.79 -4.22
N LEU A 68 1.02 16.82 -3.59
CA LEU A 68 -0.17 16.72 -2.72
C LEU A 68 -1.38 16.18 -3.50
N GLU A 69 -1.62 16.70 -4.70
CA GLU A 69 -2.73 16.28 -5.56
C GLU A 69 -2.60 14.82 -6.00
N LYS A 70 -1.38 14.37 -6.32
CA LYS A 70 -1.11 13.00 -6.75
C LYS A 70 -1.24 11.95 -5.65
N ARG A 71 -1.20 12.39 -4.39
CA ARG A 71 -1.20 11.52 -3.20
C ARG A 71 -2.49 11.61 -2.39
N SER A 72 -3.62 11.81 -3.05
CA SER A 72 -4.95 11.87 -2.40
C SER A 72 -5.32 10.63 -1.58
N TYR A 73 -4.66 9.49 -1.81
CA TYR A 73 -4.85 8.25 -1.04
C TYR A 73 -4.29 8.30 0.39
N ILE A 74 -3.54 9.35 0.74
CA ILE A 74 -3.00 9.52 2.11
C ILE A 74 -4.05 10.13 3.06
N PHE A 75 -5.14 10.65 2.52
CA PHE A 75 -6.19 11.29 3.34
C PHE A 75 -7.16 10.25 3.94
N PRO A 76 -7.68 10.52 5.14
CA PRO A 76 -7.45 11.70 5.96
C PRO A 76 -6.07 11.75 6.63
N SER A 77 -5.48 12.95 6.71
CA SER A 77 -4.18 13.18 7.34
C SER A 77 -4.12 14.59 7.97
N ILE A 78 -3.20 14.78 8.92
CA ILE A 78 -3.05 16.05 9.60
C ILE A 78 -1.99 16.88 8.89
N ALA A 79 -2.37 18.05 8.37
CA ALA A 79 -1.46 19.00 7.75
C ALA A 79 -0.96 20.03 8.76
N ILE A 80 0.33 20.32 8.72
CA ILE A 80 0.96 21.33 9.56
C ILE A 80 1.01 22.64 8.78
N LEU A 81 0.32 23.67 9.28
CA LEU A 81 0.28 24.99 8.67
C LEU A 81 1.40 25.89 9.21
N ASN A 82 1.68 26.97 8.48
CA ASN A 82 2.54 28.05 8.94
C ASN A 82 1.93 28.67 10.21
N GLY A 83 2.71 28.82 11.28
CA GLY A 83 2.22 29.27 12.58
C GLY A 83 1.96 28.15 13.58
N GLU A 84 2.34 26.91 13.23
CA GLU A 84 2.29 25.74 14.13
C GLU A 84 0.87 25.28 14.48
N ASN A 85 -0.14 25.63 13.68
CA ASN A 85 -1.46 25.02 13.74
C ASN A 85 -1.49 23.74 12.90
N ALA A 86 -2.27 22.77 13.33
CA ALA A 86 -2.48 21.53 12.57
C ALA A 86 -3.96 21.40 12.23
N VAL A 87 -4.27 21.03 10.99
CA VAL A 87 -5.63 20.80 10.50
C VAL A 87 -5.73 19.41 9.89
N ILE A 88 -6.90 18.79 9.96
CA ILE A 88 -7.16 17.48 9.36
C ILE A 88 -7.65 17.70 7.93
N ILE A 89 -6.85 17.32 6.93
CA ILE A 89 -7.32 17.26 5.55
C ILE A 89 -8.17 16.00 5.40
N THR A 90 -9.42 16.17 4.99
CA THR A 90 -10.35 15.07 4.76
C THR A 90 -10.35 14.60 3.32
N SER A 91 -10.33 15.54 2.37
CA SER A 91 -10.32 15.21 0.94
C SER A 91 -9.88 16.39 0.08
N LEU A 92 -9.54 16.05 -1.17
CA LEU A 92 -9.37 17.02 -2.26
C LEU A 92 -10.54 16.85 -3.22
N LYS A 93 -11.27 17.92 -3.50
CA LYS A 93 -12.39 17.90 -4.44
C LYS A 93 -12.20 18.98 -5.50
N ARG A 94 -12.70 18.72 -6.72
CA ARG A 94 -12.84 19.72 -7.76
C ARG A 94 -14.25 20.29 -7.72
N ASP A 95 -14.34 21.59 -7.71
CA ASP A 95 -15.62 22.32 -7.82
C ASP A 95 -16.17 22.25 -9.26
N ALA A 96 -17.41 22.69 -9.45
CA ALA A 96 -18.07 22.77 -10.75
C ALA A 96 -17.25 23.57 -11.79
N ASP A 97 -16.49 24.54 -11.34
CA ASP A 97 -15.61 25.38 -12.16
C ASP A 97 -14.23 24.75 -12.44
N GLY A 98 -14.01 23.49 -12.01
CA GLY A 98 -12.75 22.76 -12.18
C GLY A 98 -11.63 23.16 -11.20
N ILE A 99 -11.90 24.07 -10.26
CA ILE A 99 -10.96 24.54 -9.25
C ILE A 99 -10.79 23.45 -8.18
N LEU A 100 -9.56 23.10 -7.88
CA LEU A 100 -9.24 22.12 -6.84
C LEU A 100 -9.31 22.77 -5.47
N LYS A 101 -10.16 22.22 -4.59
CA LYS A 101 -10.35 22.68 -3.20
C LYS A 101 -9.91 21.61 -2.21
N VAL A 102 -9.31 22.05 -1.11
CA VAL A 102 -8.97 21.22 0.06
C VAL A 102 -10.12 21.33 1.06
N GLN A 103 -10.68 20.21 1.46
CA GLN A 103 -11.60 20.14 2.59
C GLN A 103 -10.81 19.77 3.84
N TYR A 104 -10.92 20.58 4.87
CA TYR A 104 -10.20 20.37 6.13
C TYR A 104 -11.08 20.70 7.35
N ILE A 105 -10.67 20.18 8.49
CA ILE A 105 -11.31 20.40 9.80
C ILE A 105 -10.23 20.89 10.76
N ASP A 106 -10.51 21.95 11.51
CA ASP A 106 -9.65 22.32 12.64
C ASP A 106 -9.97 21.41 13.83
N PRO A 107 -9.01 20.59 14.32
CA PRO A 107 -9.26 19.66 15.42
C PRO A 107 -9.51 20.35 16.76
N ILE A 108 -9.20 21.65 16.88
CA ILE A 108 -9.42 22.43 18.12
C ILE A 108 -10.77 23.14 18.09
N ASP A 109 -11.35 23.36 16.91
CA ASP A 109 -12.64 24.01 16.79
C ASP A 109 -13.75 23.06 17.30
N PRO A 110 -14.48 23.47 18.37
CA PRO A 110 -15.55 22.66 18.93
C PRO A 110 -16.74 22.46 17.98
N THR A 111 -16.87 23.29 16.94
CA THR A 111 -17.95 23.19 15.94
C THR A 111 -17.73 22.03 14.97
N GLY A 112 -16.47 21.60 14.77
CA GLY A 112 -16.13 20.50 13.87
C GLY A 112 -16.54 20.73 12.41
N ASN A 113 -16.70 21.99 12.02
CA ASN A 113 -17.12 22.34 10.65
C ASN A 113 -16.04 21.97 9.62
N ILE A 114 -16.52 21.47 8.49
CA ILE A 114 -15.65 21.27 7.32
C ILE A 114 -15.49 22.60 6.62
N GLU A 115 -14.27 23.08 6.57
CA GLU A 115 -13.89 24.26 5.82
C GLU A 115 -13.33 23.86 4.46
N GLU A 116 -13.57 24.72 3.47
CA GLU A 116 -13.06 24.55 2.11
C GLU A 116 -12.17 25.73 1.74
N LEU A 117 -11.00 25.42 1.22
CA LEU A 117 -10.04 26.43 0.76
C LEU A 117 -9.49 26.00 -0.60
N GLU A 118 -9.23 26.96 -1.47
CA GLU A 118 -8.55 26.70 -2.72
C GLU A 118 -7.14 26.14 -2.45
N VAL A 119 -6.74 25.11 -3.22
CA VAL A 119 -5.45 24.40 -3.03
C VAL A 119 -4.27 25.38 -3.04
N ASN A 120 -4.26 26.36 -3.94
CA ASN A 120 -3.14 27.32 -4.02
C ASN A 120 -2.99 28.12 -2.72
N THR A 121 -4.09 28.65 -2.20
CA THR A 121 -4.15 29.41 -0.94
C THR A 121 -3.76 28.52 0.25
N PHE A 122 -4.21 27.25 0.24
CA PHE A 122 -3.83 26.27 1.25
C PHE A 122 -2.31 25.97 1.20
N LEU A 123 -1.75 25.78 0.00
CA LEU A 123 -0.32 25.48 -0.19
C LEU A 123 0.60 26.61 0.28
N ASP A 124 0.13 27.85 0.25
CA ASP A 124 0.90 28.99 0.78
C ASP A 124 0.99 29.00 2.30
N GLN A 125 -0.03 28.46 2.96
CA GLN A 125 -0.07 28.31 4.41
C GLN A 125 0.53 26.99 4.89
N TRP A 126 0.71 26.01 4.03
CA TRP A 126 1.18 24.66 4.40
C TRP A 126 2.69 24.54 4.42
N THR A 127 3.24 23.90 5.46
CA THR A 127 4.69 23.69 5.64
C THR A 127 5.27 22.54 4.79
N GLY A 128 4.45 21.80 4.06
CA GLY A 128 4.86 20.57 3.36
C GLY A 128 4.98 19.33 4.27
N ARG A 129 4.50 19.43 5.52
CA ARG A 129 4.51 18.33 6.48
C ARG A 129 3.10 17.80 6.72
N LEU A 130 2.97 16.47 6.67
CA LEU A 130 1.75 15.75 7.02
C LEU A 130 2.03 14.76 8.16
N VAL A 131 1.08 14.62 9.06
CA VAL A 131 1.09 13.55 10.05
C VAL A 131 0.01 12.56 9.66
N THR A 132 0.41 11.31 9.46
CA THR A 132 -0.49 10.19 9.17
C THR A 132 -0.64 9.33 10.40
N VAL A 133 -1.85 8.80 10.58
CA VAL A 133 -2.20 7.88 11.65
C VAL A 133 -2.50 6.52 11.03
N SER A 134 -1.88 5.48 11.56
CA SER A 134 -2.08 4.11 11.08
C SER A 134 -2.05 3.12 12.24
N ARG A 135 -2.49 1.89 12.00
CA ARG A 135 -2.37 0.83 13.00
C ARG A 135 -0.90 0.50 13.23
N TYR A 136 -0.48 0.46 14.49
CA TYR A 136 0.86 0.02 14.84
C TYR A 136 1.02 -1.49 14.58
N THR A 137 1.78 -1.85 13.60
CA THR A 137 2.04 -3.24 13.19
C THR A 137 3.45 -3.70 13.60
N GLY A 138 3.96 -3.25 14.71
CA GLY A 138 5.17 -3.74 15.41
C GLY A 138 6.49 -3.85 14.64
N HIS A 139 6.48 -3.82 13.30
CA HIS A 139 7.66 -4.07 12.47
C HIS A 139 7.78 -3.26 11.16
N PHE A 140 6.96 -2.23 10.94
CA PHE A 140 7.13 -1.39 9.75
C PHE A 140 7.60 0.01 10.09
N SER A 141 8.84 0.10 10.52
CA SER A 141 9.62 1.34 10.53
C SER A 141 10.17 1.60 9.13
N LYS A 142 9.96 2.80 8.64
CA LYS A 142 10.43 3.47 7.43
C LYS A 142 9.55 3.35 6.19
N ASP A 143 9.15 4.55 5.76
CA ASP A 143 8.71 4.93 4.40
C ASP A 143 9.24 3.99 3.30
N LYS A 144 8.63 2.84 3.15
CA LYS A 144 8.77 2.08 1.93
C LYS A 144 7.53 2.39 1.09
N PHE A 145 7.67 3.33 0.13
CA PHE A 145 6.97 3.18 -1.12
C PHE A 145 6.83 1.68 -1.40
N PHE A 146 5.72 1.28 -1.97
CA PHE A 146 5.45 -0.09 -2.39
C PHE A 146 6.67 -0.59 -3.16
N ASP A 147 7.66 -1.06 -2.43
CA ASP A 147 8.93 -1.52 -2.98
C ASP A 147 8.80 -3.03 -3.15
N MET A 148 9.09 -3.50 -4.34
CA MET A 148 9.11 -4.93 -4.67
C MET A 148 10.04 -5.73 -3.76
N SER A 149 10.89 -5.07 -2.98
CA SER A 149 11.77 -5.72 -2.00
C SER A 149 11.01 -6.46 -0.89
N TRP A 150 9.76 -6.08 -0.61
CA TRP A 150 8.84 -6.78 0.27
C TRP A 150 8.51 -8.20 -0.23
N PHE A 151 8.46 -8.36 -1.56
CA PHE A 151 8.12 -9.62 -2.21
C PHE A 151 9.28 -10.64 -2.20
N TYR A 152 10.52 -10.14 -2.10
CA TYR A 152 11.74 -10.96 -2.17
C TYR A 152 11.81 -12.07 -1.11
N PRO A 153 11.61 -11.81 0.19
CA PRO A 153 11.72 -12.85 1.22
C PRO A 153 10.66 -13.93 1.04
N GLU A 154 9.44 -13.59 0.59
CA GLU A 154 8.38 -14.54 0.36
C GLU A 154 8.68 -15.42 -0.87
N PHE A 155 9.27 -14.85 -1.91
CA PHE A 155 9.71 -15.58 -3.10
C PHE A 155 10.78 -16.62 -2.76
N PHE A 156 11.75 -16.28 -1.94
CA PHE A 156 12.80 -17.21 -1.50
C PHE A 156 12.29 -18.30 -0.55
N ARG A 157 11.27 -18.01 0.22
CA ARG A 157 10.64 -18.98 1.11
C ARG A 157 9.99 -20.13 0.33
N PHE A 158 9.37 -19.80 -0.81
CA PHE A 158 8.68 -20.79 -1.68
C PHE A 158 9.48 -21.19 -2.91
N ARG A 159 10.80 -20.95 -2.94
CA ARG A 159 11.65 -21.23 -4.09
C ARG A 159 11.52 -22.65 -4.65
N TRP A 160 11.39 -23.66 -3.78
CA TRP A 160 11.24 -25.05 -4.21
C TRP A 160 9.90 -25.32 -4.91
N VAL A 161 8.82 -24.74 -4.39
CA VAL A 161 7.51 -24.85 -5.00
C VAL A 161 7.49 -24.15 -6.36
N LEU A 162 8.09 -22.97 -6.45
CA LEU A 162 8.20 -22.22 -7.70
C LEU A 162 9.06 -22.95 -8.74
N LEU A 163 10.19 -23.53 -8.32
CA LEU A 163 11.02 -24.37 -9.20
C LEU A 163 10.25 -25.61 -9.68
N LEU A 164 9.56 -26.29 -8.79
CA LEU A 164 8.75 -27.46 -9.15
C LEU A 164 7.67 -27.08 -10.16
N THR A 165 6.93 -26.01 -9.90
CA THR A 165 5.88 -25.50 -10.80
C THR A 165 6.46 -25.11 -12.16
N PHE A 166 7.64 -24.45 -12.18
CA PHE A 166 8.33 -24.10 -13.40
C PHE A 166 8.69 -25.35 -14.23
N PHE A 167 9.27 -26.38 -13.60
CA PHE A 167 9.64 -27.61 -14.29
C PHE A 167 8.42 -28.39 -14.79
N ILE A 168 7.34 -28.48 -14.01
CA ILE A 168 6.09 -29.11 -14.43
C ILE A 168 5.51 -28.33 -15.63
N SER A 169 5.45 -27.02 -15.57
CA SER A 169 4.98 -26.19 -16.68
C SER A 169 5.80 -26.37 -17.94
N LEU A 170 7.13 -26.42 -17.81
CA LEU A 170 8.04 -26.65 -18.93
C LEU A 170 7.81 -28.03 -19.56
N LEU A 171 7.63 -29.06 -18.73
CA LEU A 171 7.32 -30.42 -19.16
C LEU A 171 5.99 -30.47 -19.93
N LEU A 172 4.94 -29.87 -19.39
CA LEU A 172 3.63 -29.80 -20.05
C LEU A 172 3.70 -29.07 -21.40
N HIS A 173 4.43 -27.97 -21.46
CA HIS A 173 4.61 -27.24 -22.72
C HIS A 173 5.36 -28.07 -23.76
N THR A 174 6.39 -28.80 -23.34
CA THR A 174 7.13 -29.70 -24.24
C THR A 174 6.26 -30.85 -24.76
N LEU A 175 5.46 -31.45 -23.86
CA LEU A 175 4.51 -32.49 -24.25
C LEU A 175 3.41 -31.96 -25.20
N SER A 176 2.98 -30.72 -25.06
CA SER A 176 2.00 -30.09 -25.96
C SER A 176 2.48 -29.92 -27.40
N LEU A 177 3.79 -29.92 -27.63
CA LEU A 177 4.35 -29.91 -28.98
C LEU A 177 4.36 -31.28 -29.66
N SER A 178 4.15 -32.37 -28.89
CA SER A 178 4.20 -33.76 -29.38
C SER A 178 3.25 -34.03 -30.57
N PRO A 179 1.98 -33.56 -30.61
CA PRO A 179 1.11 -33.77 -31.74
C PRO A 179 1.60 -33.14 -33.03
N ILE A 180 2.24 -31.99 -32.94
CA ILE A 180 2.80 -31.26 -34.12
C ILE A 180 3.96 -32.07 -34.72
N ILE A 181 4.85 -32.54 -33.85
CA ILE A 181 6.00 -33.38 -34.26
C ILE A 181 5.51 -34.70 -34.83
N TYR A 182 4.46 -35.30 -34.25
CA TYR A 182 3.84 -36.50 -34.79
C TYR A 182 3.34 -36.35 -36.21
N ILE A 183 2.61 -35.27 -36.51
CA ILE A 183 2.09 -34.99 -37.85
C ILE A 183 3.24 -34.85 -38.83
N GLN A 184 4.28 -34.10 -38.48
CA GLN A 184 5.43 -33.89 -39.31
C GLN A 184 6.17 -35.21 -39.67
N ILE A 185 6.49 -36.01 -38.66
CA ILE A 185 7.17 -37.30 -38.86
C ILE A 185 6.30 -38.28 -39.65
N THR A 186 4.96 -38.26 -39.42
CA THR A 186 4.03 -39.13 -40.17
C THR A 186 4.00 -38.75 -41.65
N LEU A 187 3.96 -37.46 -41.98
CA LEU A 187 3.99 -36.99 -43.34
C LEU A 187 5.32 -37.34 -44.01
N ASP A 188 6.45 -37.14 -43.35
CA ASP A 188 7.76 -37.33 -43.93
C ASP A 188 8.12 -38.83 -44.07
N LYS A 189 7.90 -39.64 -43.03
CA LYS A 189 8.41 -41.03 -43.02
C LYS A 189 7.35 -42.06 -43.39
N VAL A 190 6.11 -41.87 -43.00
CA VAL A 190 5.06 -42.87 -43.27
C VAL A 190 4.52 -42.70 -44.70
N LEU A 191 4.15 -41.49 -45.08
CA LEU A 191 3.66 -41.18 -46.44
C LEU A 191 4.76 -41.18 -47.46
N GLY A 192 5.98 -40.68 -47.14
CA GLY A 192 7.09 -40.61 -48.06
C GLY A 192 7.79 -41.93 -48.28
N TYR A 193 7.93 -42.79 -47.28
CA TYR A 193 8.71 -44.04 -47.35
C TYR A 193 7.91 -45.31 -47.06
N GLY A 194 6.58 -45.24 -46.78
CA GLY A 194 5.74 -46.40 -46.51
C GLY A 194 6.06 -47.14 -45.20
N ALA A 195 6.71 -46.47 -44.23
CA ALA A 195 7.17 -47.09 -42.98
C ALA A 195 6.06 -47.24 -41.99
N THR A 196 5.19 -48.26 -42.14
CA THR A 196 4.02 -48.54 -41.30
C THR A 196 4.38 -48.88 -39.83
N GLU A 197 5.53 -49.56 -39.61
CA GLU A 197 6.01 -49.87 -38.25
C GLU A 197 6.29 -48.60 -37.43
N THR A 198 6.82 -47.56 -38.10
CA THR A 198 7.07 -46.26 -37.46
C THR A 198 5.77 -45.57 -37.02
N LEU A 199 4.67 -45.78 -37.77
CA LEU A 199 3.38 -45.22 -37.47
C LEU A 199 2.83 -45.77 -36.12
N TYR A 200 2.94 -47.07 -35.88
CA TYR A 200 2.46 -47.71 -34.65
C TYR A 200 3.20 -47.18 -33.42
N VAL A 201 4.53 -47.08 -33.51
CA VAL A 201 5.37 -46.57 -32.40
C VAL A 201 5.07 -45.09 -32.11
N LEU A 202 4.96 -44.26 -33.15
CA LEU A 202 4.64 -42.85 -33.02
C LEU A 202 3.24 -42.65 -32.46
N THR A 203 2.24 -43.39 -32.91
CA THR A 203 0.87 -43.30 -32.40
C THR A 203 0.79 -43.70 -30.92
N ALA A 204 1.46 -44.76 -30.52
CA ALA A 204 1.53 -45.17 -29.10
C ALA A 204 2.18 -44.06 -28.25
N GLY A 205 3.24 -43.45 -28.75
CA GLY A 205 3.91 -42.32 -28.05
C GLY A 205 3.03 -41.09 -27.89
N VAL A 206 2.28 -40.71 -28.94
CA VAL A 206 1.36 -39.55 -28.86
C VAL A 206 0.18 -39.84 -27.94
N VAL A 207 -0.40 -41.03 -27.98
CA VAL A 207 -1.50 -41.42 -27.08
C VAL A 207 -1.03 -41.36 -25.62
N LEU A 208 0.16 -41.90 -25.34
CA LEU A 208 0.75 -41.80 -24.01
C LEU A 208 0.92 -40.33 -23.56
N THR A 209 1.43 -39.49 -24.45
CA THR A 209 1.63 -38.04 -24.17
C THR A 209 0.32 -37.32 -23.91
N LEU A 210 -0.76 -37.64 -24.66
CA LEU A 210 -2.08 -37.08 -24.46
C LEU A 210 -2.70 -37.50 -23.11
N ILE A 211 -2.50 -38.77 -22.70
CA ILE A 211 -2.95 -39.26 -21.39
C ILE A 211 -2.22 -38.50 -20.26
N PHE A 212 -0.90 -38.36 -20.36
CA PHE A 212 -0.13 -37.57 -19.37
C PHE A 212 -0.54 -36.11 -19.33
N ASN A 213 -0.76 -35.49 -20.48
CA ASN A 213 -1.20 -34.10 -20.55
C ASN A 213 -2.58 -33.88 -19.92
N GLY A 214 -3.49 -34.84 -20.14
CA GLY A 214 -4.84 -34.80 -19.56
C GLY A 214 -4.89 -35.11 -18.04
N LEU A 215 -3.89 -35.85 -17.52
CA LEU A 215 -3.78 -36.14 -16.08
C LEU A 215 -3.10 -35.04 -15.28
N LEU A 216 -2.20 -34.31 -15.91
CA LEU A 216 -1.38 -33.27 -15.27
C LEU A 216 -1.87 -31.83 -15.51
N GLY A 217 -2.73 -31.60 -16.49
CA GLY A 217 -3.33 -30.29 -16.83
C GLY A 217 -4.74 -30.20 -16.26
#